data_7cbac58ec12ec53ce72939e89f395087
#
_entry.id   7cbac58ec12ec53ce72939e89f395087
#
_cell.length_a   1.000
_cell.length_b   1.000
_cell.length_c   1.000
_cell.angle_alpha   90.00
_cell.angle_beta   90.00
_cell.angle_gamma   90.00
#
_symmetry.space_group_name_H-M   'P 1'
#
loop_
_entity.id
_entity.type
_entity.pdbx_description
1 polymer ?
#
loop_
_entity_poly.entity_id
_entity_poly.type
_entity_poly.pdbx_seq_one_letter_code
_entity_poly.pdbx_strand_id
1 'polypeptide(L)' 'MKKRKGIIDRIEGKWVVVEFDDGMRDILISRFPMTVESGDVIWMDEYGHIEKDDRERQRLSNEIDELMEELWED' A
#
# COMPACT_ATOMS: atom_id res chain seq x y z
N MET A 1 6.10 -19.94 -2.57
CA MET A 1 6.46 -18.76 -1.78
C MET A 1 5.23 -18.03 -1.34
N LYS A 2 5.12 -17.79 -0.05
CA LYS A 2 3.94 -17.14 0.51
C LYS A 2 4.19 -15.66 0.70
N LYS A 3 3.43 -14.85 -0.02
CA LYS A 3 3.43 -13.41 0.20
C LYS A 3 2.26 -13.06 1.09
N ARG A 4 2.50 -12.12 2.01
CA ARG A 4 1.46 -11.61 2.91
C ARG A 4 1.07 -10.22 2.48
N LYS A 5 -0.23 -9.98 2.42
CA LYS A 5 -0.77 -8.67 2.12
C LYS A 5 -0.85 -7.87 3.42
N GLY A 6 -0.31 -6.65 3.39
CA GLY A 6 -0.39 -5.73 4.51
C GLY A 6 -0.92 -4.40 4.04
N ILE A 7 -1.61 -3.71 4.95
CA ILE A 7 -2.11 -2.35 4.70
C ILE A 7 -1.43 -1.42 5.70
N ILE A 8 -0.87 -0.34 5.20
CA ILE A 8 -0.19 0.62 6.05
C ILE A 8 -1.23 1.44 6.79
N ASP A 9 -1.26 1.29 8.13
CA ASP A 9 -2.19 2.00 8.99
C ASP A 9 -1.73 3.44 9.20
N ARG A 10 -0.46 3.59 9.59
CA ARG A 10 0.12 4.91 9.84
C ARG A 10 1.64 4.83 9.85
N ILE A 11 2.28 5.99 9.80
CA ILE A 11 3.72 6.10 9.90
C ILE A 11 4.04 6.96 11.12
N GLU A 12 4.81 6.41 12.05
CA GLU A 12 5.23 7.10 13.27
C GLU A 12 6.75 7.24 13.27
N GLY A 13 7.25 8.41 12.91
CA GLY A 13 8.69 8.65 12.84
C GLY A 13 9.36 7.69 11.87
N LYS A 14 10.23 6.83 12.40
CA LYS A 14 10.95 5.83 11.61
C LYS A 14 10.21 4.49 11.50
N TRP A 15 9.04 4.37 12.13
CA TRP A 15 8.27 3.13 12.14
C TRP A 15 7.05 3.24 11.25
N VAL A 16 6.84 2.21 10.45
CA VAL A 16 5.64 2.06 9.63
C VAL A 16 4.78 0.98 10.29
N VAL A 17 3.57 1.34 10.69
CA VAL A 17 2.64 0.41 11.30
C VAL A 17 1.83 -0.25 10.20
N VAL A 18 1.97 -1.56 10.06
CA VAL A 18 1.33 -2.33 9.00
C VAL A 18 0.37 -3.34 9.61
N GLU A 19 -0.83 -3.41 9.08
CA GLU A 19 -1.83 -4.39 9.47
C GLU A 19 -1.77 -5.58 8.53
N PHE A 20 -1.47 -6.75 9.09
CA PHE A 20 -1.50 -8.03 8.41
C PHE A 20 -2.68 -8.85 8.91
N ASP A 21 -2.94 -9.99 8.27
CA ASP A 21 -4.02 -10.89 8.66
C ASP A 21 -3.89 -11.39 10.10
N ASP A 22 -2.65 -11.55 10.57
CA ASP A 22 -2.36 -12.05 11.90
C ASP A 22 -2.12 -10.97 12.94
N GLY A 23 -2.28 -9.70 12.58
CA GLY A 23 -2.15 -8.58 13.51
C GLY A 23 -1.31 -7.44 12.97
N MET A 24 -1.04 -6.48 13.85
CA MET A 24 -0.27 -5.29 13.51
C MET A 24 1.22 -5.52 13.75
N ARG A 25 2.04 -4.92 12.89
CA ARG A 25 3.50 -4.98 13.04
C ARG A 25 4.12 -3.63 12.74
N ASP A 26 5.19 -3.31 13.50
CA ASP A 26 5.99 -2.11 13.27
C ASP A 26 7.22 -2.50 12.44
N ILE A 27 7.38 -1.87 11.30
CA ILE A 27 8.48 -2.14 10.39
C ILE A 27 9.25 -0.84 10.17
N LEU A 28 10.59 -0.91 10.25
CA LEU A 28 11.40 0.27 9.99
C LEU A 28 11.18 0.79 8.57
N ILE A 29 11.01 2.09 8.45
CA ILE A 29 10.78 2.72 7.15
C ILE A 29 11.94 2.46 6.19
N SER A 30 13.16 2.28 6.72
CA SER A 30 14.33 1.96 5.91
C SER A 30 14.27 0.57 5.26
N ARG A 31 13.39 -0.30 5.73
CA ARG A 31 13.18 -1.61 5.15
C ARG A 31 12.38 -1.56 3.86
N PHE A 32 11.70 -0.46 3.61
CA PHE A 32 10.87 -0.30 2.43
C PHE A 32 11.72 0.23 1.27
N PRO A 33 11.78 -0.48 0.14
CA PRO A 33 12.56 -0.02 -1.01
C PRO A 33 11.89 1.11 -1.80
N MET A 34 10.70 1.54 -1.36
CA MET A 34 9.95 2.60 -2.00
C MET A 34 9.33 3.52 -0.95
N THR A 35 8.86 4.67 -1.37
CA THR A 35 8.11 5.58 -0.51
C THR A 35 6.71 5.03 -0.26
N VAL A 36 6.29 5.00 0.99
CA VAL A 36 4.98 4.48 1.38
C VAL A 36 4.21 5.52 2.17
N GLU A 37 2.89 5.41 2.13
CA GLU A 37 1.98 6.29 2.82
C GLU A 37 0.90 5.48 3.55
N SER A 38 0.24 6.11 4.49
CA SER A 38 -0.93 5.54 5.16
C SER A 38 -1.99 5.15 4.12
N GLY A 39 -2.49 3.93 4.22
CA GLY A 39 -3.47 3.40 3.28
C GLY A 39 -2.89 2.62 2.11
N ASP A 40 -1.57 2.64 1.93
CA ASP A 40 -0.93 1.86 0.87
C ASP A 40 -1.00 0.37 1.19
N VAL A 41 -1.16 -0.42 0.13
CA VAL A 41 -1.16 -1.88 0.23
C VAL A 41 0.21 -2.39 -0.19
N ILE A 42 0.76 -3.27 0.63
CA ILE A 42 2.08 -3.88 0.37
C ILE A 42 2.00 -5.39 0.41
N TRP A 43 2.97 -6.03 -0.20
CA TRP A 43 3.16 -7.47 -0.14
C TRP A 43 4.54 -7.76 0.43
N MET A 44 4.59 -8.62 1.44
CA MET A 44 5.85 -9.05 2.05
C MET A 44 6.03 -10.53 1.85
N ASP A 45 7.20 -10.95 1.34
CA ASP A 45 7.52 -12.35 1.20
C ASP A 45 8.14 -12.93 2.49
N GLU A 46 8.44 -14.21 2.48
CA GLU A 46 9.00 -14.89 3.65
C GLU A 46 10.44 -14.45 3.98
N TYR A 47 11.10 -13.78 3.04
CA TYR A 47 12.45 -13.25 3.24
C TYR A 47 12.46 -11.80 3.72
N GLY A 48 11.28 -11.21 3.86
CA GLY A 48 11.16 -9.82 4.30
C GLY A 48 11.25 -8.79 3.18
N HIS A 49 11.21 -9.23 1.92
CA HIS A 49 11.15 -8.30 0.79
C HIS A 49 9.76 -7.70 0.69
N ILE A 50 9.71 -6.40 0.50
CA ILE A 50 8.44 -5.65 0.48
C ILE A 50 8.22 -5.09 -0.91
N GLU A 51 7.03 -5.33 -1.46
CA GLU A 51 6.59 -4.78 -2.73
C GLU A 51 5.32 -3.98 -2.50
N LYS A 52 5.18 -2.88 -3.22
CA LYS A 52 3.98 -2.06 -3.15
C LYS A 52 2.97 -2.54 -4.16
N ASP A 53 1.73 -2.70 -3.73
CA ASP A 53 0.65 -3.08 -4.63
C ASP A 53 0.01 -1.83 -5.22
N ASP A 54 0.39 -1.53 -6.44
CA ASP A 54 -0.13 -0.36 -7.16
C ASP A 54 -1.45 -0.64 -7.86
N ARG A 55 -1.84 -1.89 -7.96
CA ARG A 55 -3.03 -2.28 -8.73
C ARG A 55 -4.32 -1.69 -8.19
N GLU A 56 -4.54 -1.81 -6.88
CA GLU A 56 -5.75 -1.27 -6.25
C GLU A 56 -5.80 0.24 -6.36
N ARG A 57 -4.66 0.89 -6.18
CA ARG A 57 -4.55 2.34 -6.28
C ARG A 57 -4.78 2.83 -7.69
N GLN A 58 -4.22 2.16 -8.70
CA GLN A 58 -4.45 2.49 -10.10
C GLN A 58 -5.91 2.29 -10.49
N ARG A 59 -6.52 1.23 -10.00
CA ARG A 59 -7.93 0.95 -10.26
C ARG A 59 -8.84 2.04 -9.72
N LEU A 60 -8.61 2.49 -8.50
CA LEU A 60 -9.37 3.57 -7.90
C LEU A 60 -9.13 4.89 -8.64
N SER A 61 -7.91 5.16 -9.03
CA SER A 61 -7.55 6.33 -9.80
C SER A 61 -8.22 6.34 -11.18
N ASN A 62 -8.25 5.19 -11.83
CA ASN A 62 -8.91 5.04 -13.13
C ASN A 62 -10.41 5.26 -13.04
N GLU A 63 -11.05 4.79 -11.99
CA GLU A 63 -12.48 5.02 -11.76
C GLU A 63 -12.78 6.51 -11.59
N ILE A 64 -11.93 7.22 -10.87
CA ILE A 64 -12.07 8.66 -10.68
C ILE A 64 -11.87 9.40 -12.00
N ASP A 65 -10.90 9.01 -12.79
CA ASP A 65 -10.62 9.59 -14.09
C ASP A 65 -11.79 9.40 -15.07
N GLU A 66 -12.39 8.23 -15.08
CA GLU A 66 -13.57 7.95 -15.90
C GLU A 66 -14.74 8.84 -15.52
N LEU A 67 -14.97 9.04 -14.23
CA LEU A 67 -16.02 9.93 -13.76
C LEU A 67 -15.76 11.39 -14.18
N MET A 68 -14.52 11.80 -14.12
CA MET A 68 -14.13 13.13 -14.56
C MET A 68 -14.31 13.33 -16.06
N GLU A 69 -13.96 12.32 -16.85
CA GLU A 69 -14.16 12.37 -18.30
C GLU A 69 -15.62 12.53 -18.67
N GLU A 70 -16.50 11.84 -17.99
CA GLU A 70 -17.96 11.97 -18.19
C GLU A 70 -18.43 13.38 -17.89
N LEU A 71 -17.87 14.01 -16.87
CA LEU A 71 -18.23 15.38 -16.52
C LEU A 71 -17.71 16.39 -17.54
N TRP A 72 -16.62 16.11 -18.20
CA TRP A 72 -16.01 16.99 -19.18
C TRP A 72 -16.63 16.93 -20.56
N GLU A 73 -17.32 15.86 -20.87
CA GLU A 73 -17.95 15.67 -22.18
C GLU A 73 -19.27 16.40 -22.36
N ASP A 74 -19.73 17.05 -21.36
CA ASP A 74 -20.89 17.91 -21.44
C ASP A 74 -20.54 19.26 -22.06
#